data_446156a20b12aa3d1e7c3668daecb6f7
#
_entry.id   446156a20b12aa3d1e7c3668daecb6f7
#
_cell.length_a   1.000
_cell.length_b   1.000
_cell.length_c   1.000
_cell.angle_alpha   90.00
_cell.angle_beta   90.00
_cell.angle_gamma   90.00
#
_symmetry.space_group_name_H-M   'P 1'
#
loop_
_entity.id
_entity.type
_entity.pdbx_description
1 polymer ?
#
loop_
_entity_poly.entity_id
_entity_poly.type
_entity_poly.pdbx_seq_one_letter_code
_entity_poly.pdbx_strand_id
1 'polypeptide(L)' 'MVKIEIRIQGAVRDNIVCKWVTEEQLSFLRTLEDDNWALKGERPNLKITIIGN' A
#
# COMPACT_ATOMS: atom_id res chain seq x y z
N MET A 1 1.95 -15.94 6.25
CA MET A 1 1.27 -14.68 5.95
C MET A 1 2.07 -13.50 6.47
N VAL A 2 1.85 -12.36 5.88
CA VAL A 2 2.57 -11.14 6.22
C VAL A 2 1.55 -10.10 6.64
N LYS A 3 1.82 -9.37 7.72
CA LYS A 3 0.97 -8.28 8.16
C LYS A 3 1.46 -6.99 7.52
N ILE A 4 0.55 -6.27 6.89
CA ILE A 4 0.88 -5.04 6.19
C ILE A 4 0.01 -3.89 6.67
N GLU A 5 0.54 -2.69 6.51
CA GLU A 5 -0.20 -1.46 6.70
C GLU A 5 -0.39 -0.83 5.32
N ILE A 6 -1.62 -0.52 4.99
CA ILE A 6 -1.96 0.19 3.75
C ILE A 6 -2.34 1.61 4.14
N ARG A 7 -1.59 2.58 3.66
CA ARG A 7 -1.88 3.98 3.90
C ARG A 7 -2.36 4.62 2.61
N ILE A 8 -3.54 5.20 2.65
CA ILE A 8 -4.15 5.89 1.52
C ILE A 8 -4.23 7.36 1.87
N GLN A 9 -3.55 8.19 1.10
CA GLN A 9 -3.50 9.63 1.34
C GLN A 9 -4.85 10.27 1.00
N GLY A 10 -5.42 10.98 1.96
CA GLY A 10 -6.68 11.69 1.78
C GLY A 10 -6.47 13.19 1.75
N ALA A 11 -7.54 13.92 1.43
CA ALA A 11 -7.49 15.38 1.34
C ALA A 11 -7.34 16.04 2.72
N VAL A 12 -7.92 15.44 3.75
CA VAL A 12 -7.91 15.96 5.12
C VAL A 12 -6.98 15.15 6.01
N ARG A 13 -7.03 13.84 5.87
CA ARG A 13 -6.21 12.93 6.65
C ARG A 13 -6.00 11.63 5.88
N ASP A 14 -4.97 10.89 6.25
CA ASP A 14 -4.70 9.60 5.64
C ASP A 14 -5.58 8.53 6.27
N ASN A 15 -6.02 7.57 5.44
CA ASN A 15 -6.69 6.38 5.92
C ASN A 15 -5.66 5.27 6.05
N ILE A 16 -5.67 4.57 7.17
CA ILE A 16 -4.72 3.50 7.45
C ILE A 16 -5.50 2.22 7.74
N VAL A 17 -5.15 1.16 7.02
CA VAL A 17 -5.74 -0.16 7.21
C VAL A 17 -4.61 -1.16 7.41
N CYS A 18 -4.75 -2.02 8.42
CA CYS A 18 -3.80 -3.11 8.65
C CYS A 18 -4.49 -4.43 8.35
N LYS A 19 -3.81 -5.33 7.65
CA LYS A 19 -4.39 -6.64 7.35
C LYS A 19 -3.29 -7.67 7.08
N TRP A 20 -3.67 -8.94 7.21
CA TRP A 20 -2.81 -10.06 6.88
C TRP A 20 -3.03 -10.44 5.43
N VAL A 21 -1.94 -10.67 4.70
CA VAL A 21 -2.00 -11.04 3.29
C VAL A 21 -0.99 -12.15 3.01
N THR A 22 -1.20 -12.88 1.93
CA THR A 22 -0.22 -13.85 1.44
C THR A 22 0.89 -13.10 0.69
N GLU A 23 2.00 -13.78 0.45
CA GLU A 23 3.09 -13.17 -0.32
C GLU A 23 2.66 -12.82 -1.74
N GLU A 24 1.80 -13.64 -2.34
CA GLU A 24 1.27 -13.35 -3.67
C GLU A 24 0.42 -12.09 -3.66
N GLN A 25 -0.44 -11.94 -2.66
CA GLN A 25 -1.25 -10.74 -2.51
C GLN A 25 -0.39 -9.51 -2.28
N LEU A 26 0.67 -9.65 -1.48
CA LEU A 26 1.59 -8.56 -1.24
C LEU A 26 2.28 -8.12 -2.53
N SER A 27 2.72 -9.07 -3.34
CA SER A 27 3.37 -8.78 -4.63
C SER A 27 2.42 -8.01 -5.55
N PHE A 28 1.16 -8.44 -5.62
CA PHE A 28 0.14 -7.76 -6.41
C PHE A 28 -0.09 -6.32 -5.92
N LEU A 29 -0.19 -6.15 -4.61
CA LEU A 29 -0.41 -4.83 -4.01
C LEU A 29 0.76 -3.89 -4.27
N ARG A 30 2.00 -4.40 -4.24
CA ARG A 30 3.17 -3.59 -4.56
C ARG A 30 3.18 -3.17 -6.03
N THR A 31 2.69 -4.02 -6.91
CA THR A 31 2.53 -3.65 -8.33
C THR A 31 1.54 -2.49 -8.47
N LEU A 32 0.43 -2.54 -7.75
CA LEU A 32 -0.54 -1.45 -7.76
C LEU A 32 0.05 -0.15 -7.20
N GLU A 33 0.87 -0.25 -6.16
CA GLU A 33 1.56 0.92 -5.61
C GLU A 33 2.48 1.55 -6.65
N ASP A 34 3.25 0.74 -7.35
CA ASP A 34 4.15 1.22 -8.39
C ASP A 34 3.38 1.85 -9.56
N ASP A 35 2.29 1.23 -9.97
CA ASP A 35 1.44 1.76 -11.04
C ASP A 35 0.84 3.10 -10.63
N ASN A 36 0.40 3.20 -9.38
CA ASN A 36 -0.15 4.44 -8.85
C ASN A 36 0.90 5.56 -8.89
N TRP A 37 2.13 5.23 -8.49
CA TRP A 37 3.25 6.17 -8.56
C TRP A 37 3.51 6.63 -9.99
N ALA A 38 3.58 5.68 -10.93
CA ALA A 38 3.88 5.98 -12.33
C ALA A 38 2.81 6.85 -12.97
N LEU A 39 1.54 6.59 -12.66
CA LEU A 39 0.44 7.36 -13.22
C LEU A 39 0.35 8.78 -12.68
N LYS A 40 0.67 8.96 -11.40
CA LYS A 40 0.56 10.26 -10.75
C LYS A 40 1.74 11.19 -11.08
N GLY A 41 2.91 10.61 -11.36
CA GLY A 41 4.11 11.42 -11.58
C GLY A 41 4.59 12.15 -10.34
N GLU A 42 3.99 11.87 -9.19
CA GLU A 42 4.28 12.48 -7.91
C GLU A 42 4.39 11.36 -6.88
N ARG A 43 4.52 11.73 -5.59
CA ARG A 43 4.50 10.72 -4.53
C ARG A 43 3.16 9.98 -4.58
N PRO A 44 3.16 8.68 -4.30
CA PRO A 44 1.93 7.87 -4.41
C PRO A 44 0.91 8.24 -3.34
N ASN A 45 -0.38 8.09 -3.70
CA ASN A 45 -1.45 8.20 -2.72
C ASN A 45 -1.57 6.92 -1.89
N LEU A 46 -0.98 5.85 -2.37
CA LEU A 46 -1.08 4.52 -1.76
C LEU A 46 0.32 4.08 -1.36
N LYS A 47 0.51 3.73 -0.09
CA LYS A 47 1.76 3.22 0.41
C LYS A 47 1.53 1.94 1.20
N ILE A 48 2.32 0.91 0.93
CA ILE A 48 2.22 -0.38 1.59
C ILE A 48 3.51 -0.63 2.36
N THR A 49 3.38 -0.92 3.66
CA THR A 49 4.51 -1.18 4.53
C THR A 49 4.33 -2.52 5.22
N ILE A 50 5.37 -3.33 5.27
CA ILE A 50 5.36 -4.59 6.02
C ILE A 50 5.60 -4.26 7.49
N ILE A 51 4.67 -4.67 8.35
CA ILE A 51 4.76 -4.41 9.78
C ILE A 51 4.86 -5.67 10.63
N GLY A 52 4.79 -6.85 10.02
CA GLY A 52 4.95 -8.11 10.74
C GLY A 52 4.90 -9.31 9.80
N ASN A 53 5.39 -10.42 10.30
CA ASN A 53 5.39 -11.69 9.57
C ASN A 53 4.52 -12.71 10.28
#